data_704402c746fff733075d2275857087d6
#
_entry.id   704402c746fff733075d2275857087d6
#
_cell.length_a   1.000
_cell.length_b   1.000
_cell.length_c   1.000
_cell.angle_alpha   90.00
_cell.angle_beta   90.00
_cell.angle_gamma   90.00
#
_symmetry.space_group_name_H-M   'P 1'
#
loop_
_entity.id
_entity.type
_entity.pdbx_description
1 polymer ?
#
loop_
_entity_poly.entity_id
_entity_poly.type
_entity_poly.pdbx_seq_one_letter_code
_entity_poly.pdbx_strand_id
1 'polypeptide(L)'
;MAIKTSNLIKKGIKHRGLYGGKEQDVTGVIRVRDGETIATTDLLRMVPLGENVRPVSLTLTATPVRGTPVLTAFTFKAGVIPGSTVPFKRPDGTEYPQLPTKDDALVASLAIPAGLLINSTSVNRPVANSVPNYAPYDATLVPTAAASVAGGDVDLALTVTYVGEQKAEGFVYTRFVNPKVKN
;
A
#
# COMPACT_ATOMS: atom_id res chain seq x y z
N MET A 1 -20.09 3.21 -2.80
CA MET A 1 -18.67 3.04 -2.43
C MET A 1 -18.51 1.64 -1.86
N ALA A 2 -17.83 0.77 -2.57
CA ALA A 2 -17.43 -0.53 -2.05
C ALA A 2 -15.96 -0.48 -1.61
N ILE A 3 -15.65 -1.18 -0.52
CA ILE A 3 -14.26 -1.35 -0.07
C ILE A 3 -13.84 -2.77 -0.41
N LYS A 4 -12.92 -2.90 -1.37
CA LYS A 4 -12.32 -4.17 -1.71
C LYS A 4 -10.98 -4.30 -0.98
N THR A 5 -10.72 -5.45 -0.39
CA THR A 5 -9.50 -5.69 0.39
C THR A 5 -8.68 -6.82 -0.20
N SER A 6 -7.37 -6.62 -0.27
CA SER A 6 -6.44 -7.64 -0.75
C SER A 6 -6.34 -8.84 0.20
N ASN A 7 -5.72 -9.89 -0.29
CA ASN A 7 -5.40 -11.08 0.48
C ASN A 7 -4.53 -10.79 1.72
N LEU A 8 -3.60 -9.83 1.64
CA LEU A 8 -2.74 -9.45 2.76
C LEU A 8 -3.51 -8.75 3.88
N ILE A 9 -4.38 -7.81 3.51
CA ILE A 9 -5.20 -7.08 4.49
C ILE A 9 -6.15 -8.04 5.21
N LYS A 10 -6.77 -8.97 4.47
CA LYS A 10 -7.65 -9.99 5.04
C LYS A 10 -6.92 -10.90 6.04
N LYS A 11 -5.63 -11.16 5.83
CA LYS A 11 -4.81 -11.97 6.74
C LYS A 11 -4.24 -11.19 7.93
N GLY A 12 -4.43 -9.87 7.96
CA GLY A 12 -3.91 -9.02 9.03
C GLY A 12 -2.38 -8.93 9.11
N ILE A 13 -1.68 -9.28 8.03
CA ILE A 13 -0.21 -9.26 7.97
C ILE A 13 0.23 -7.81 7.87
N LYS A 14 1.02 -7.35 8.83
CA LYS A 14 1.67 -6.03 8.80
C LYS A 14 3.15 -6.21 8.49
N HIS A 15 3.61 -5.51 7.48
CA HIS A 15 5.03 -5.49 7.13
C HIS A 15 5.72 -4.35 7.90
N ARG A 16 6.77 -4.69 8.60
CA ARG A 16 7.63 -3.74 9.31
C ARG A 16 8.90 -3.51 8.51
N GLY A 17 9.37 -2.28 8.47
CA GLY A 17 10.69 -1.98 7.92
C GLY A 17 11.77 -2.67 8.75
N LEU A 18 12.64 -3.41 8.09
CA LEU A 18 13.87 -3.89 8.70
C LEU A 18 14.89 -2.76 8.69
N TYR A 19 15.55 -2.54 9.84
CA TYR A 19 16.65 -1.60 9.93
C TYR A 19 17.78 -2.06 9.02
N GLY A 20 18.25 -1.19 8.12
CA GLY A 20 19.40 -1.51 7.28
C GLY A 20 19.38 -1.00 5.85
N GLY A 21 18.37 -0.21 5.46
CA GLY A 21 18.35 0.49 4.16
C GLY A 21 18.19 -0.43 2.93
N LYS A 22 17.93 -1.72 3.10
CA LYS A 22 17.64 -2.62 1.99
C LYS A 22 16.21 -2.44 1.51
N GLU A 23 16.04 -2.37 0.21
CA GLU A 23 14.71 -2.39 -0.41
C GLU A 23 14.05 -3.75 -0.20
N GLN A 24 12.75 -3.70 0.06
CA GLN A 24 11.90 -4.87 0.26
C GLN A 24 10.62 -4.67 -0.54
N ASP A 25 10.08 -5.77 -1.02
CA ASP A 25 8.84 -5.78 -1.77
C ASP A 25 7.73 -6.47 -0.99
N VAL A 26 6.55 -5.91 -1.06
CA VAL A 26 5.33 -6.53 -0.55
C VAL A 26 4.20 -6.36 -1.55
N THR A 27 3.47 -7.45 -1.83
CA THR A 27 2.45 -7.48 -2.87
C THR A 27 1.09 -7.86 -2.31
N GLY A 28 0.12 -6.97 -2.47
CA GLY A 28 -1.28 -7.23 -2.22
C GLY A 28 -2.03 -7.54 -3.52
N VAL A 29 -2.91 -8.54 -3.50
CA VAL A 29 -3.64 -9.00 -4.67
C VAL A 29 -5.15 -8.95 -4.44
N ILE A 30 -5.88 -8.43 -5.41
CA ILE A 30 -7.35 -8.49 -5.50
C ILE A 30 -7.71 -9.18 -6.81
N ARG A 31 -8.60 -10.17 -6.76
CA ARG A 31 -9.16 -10.78 -7.96
C ARG A 31 -10.35 -9.98 -8.47
N VAL A 32 -10.30 -9.61 -9.74
CA VAL A 32 -11.41 -9.02 -10.48
C VAL A 32 -11.96 -10.13 -11.39
N ARG A 33 -13.23 -10.47 -11.20
CA ARG A 33 -13.87 -11.57 -11.90
C ARG A 33 -14.45 -11.11 -13.23
N ASP A 34 -14.72 -12.08 -14.09
CA ASP A 34 -15.42 -11.86 -15.35
C ASP A 34 -16.74 -11.11 -15.12
N GLY A 35 -16.97 -10.05 -15.90
CA GLY A 35 -18.14 -9.17 -15.77
C GLY A 35 -18.10 -8.21 -14.57
N GLU A 36 -17.07 -8.26 -13.72
CA GLU A 36 -16.96 -7.36 -12.58
C GLU A 36 -16.47 -5.98 -13.00
N THR A 37 -17.08 -4.96 -12.41
CA THR A 37 -16.68 -3.56 -12.59
C THR A 37 -16.13 -2.98 -11.30
N ILE A 38 -15.05 -2.24 -11.40
CA ILE A 38 -14.51 -1.41 -10.34
C ILE A 38 -14.99 0.02 -10.62
N ALA A 39 -15.84 0.54 -9.75
CA ALA A 39 -16.41 1.88 -9.91
C ALA A 39 -15.44 2.97 -9.41
N THR A 40 -15.58 4.19 -9.91
CA THR A 40 -14.78 5.34 -9.44
C THR A 40 -14.97 5.69 -7.97
N THR A 41 -16.06 5.20 -7.38
CA THR A 41 -16.34 5.36 -5.93
C THR A 41 -15.73 4.26 -5.07
N ASP A 42 -15.11 3.24 -5.67
CA ASP A 42 -14.56 2.12 -4.92
C ASP A 42 -13.17 2.45 -4.35
N LEU A 43 -12.86 1.85 -3.24
CA LEU A 43 -11.55 1.93 -2.59
C LEU A 43 -10.94 0.53 -2.50
N LEU A 44 -9.76 0.36 -3.09
CA LEU A 44 -9.04 -0.91 -3.03
C LEU A 44 -7.92 -0.79 -1.97
N ARG A 45 -8.08 -1.48 -0.84
CA ARG A 45 -7.03 -1.58 0.18
C ARG A 45 -6.08 -2.70 -0.21
N MET A 46 -4.85 -2.35 -0.56
CA MET A 46 -3.93 -3.28 -1.21
C MET A 46 -2.87 -3.83 -0.28
N VAL A 47 -2.08 -2.98 0.35
CA VAL A 47 -0.89 -3.39 1.09
C VAL A 47 -0.87 -2.75 2.47
N PRO A 48 -0.91 -3.55 3.56
CA PRO A 48 -0.74 -3.03 4.91
C PRO A 48 0.75 -2.80 5.17
N LEU A 49 1.12 -1.55 5.41
CA LEU A 49 2.47 -1.13 5.76
C LEU A 49 2.52 -0.77 7.24
N GLY A 50 3.56 -1.23 7.91
CA GLY A 50 3.79 -0.96 9.33
C GLY A 50 4.45 0.39 9.56
N GLU A 51 4.88 0.61 10.79
CA GLU A 51 5.67 1.76 11.18
C GLU A 51 7.06 1.73 10.57
N ASN A 52 7.66 2.92 10.42
CA ASN A 52 9.03 3.08 9.95
C ASN A 52 9.29 2.49 8.55
N VAL A 53 8.30 2.56 7.69
CA VAL A 53 8.37 2.12 6.30
C VAL A 53 8.25 3.32 5.39
N ARG A 54 9.22 3.52 4.50
CA ARG A 54 9.16 4.53 3.45
C ARG A 54 9.00 3.85 2.09
N PRO A 55 7.86 3.98 1.42
CA PRO A 55 7.69 3.49 0.07
C PRO A 55 8.60 4.25 -0.91
N VAL A 56 9.19 3.50 -1.84
CA VAL A 56 10.13 4.01 -2.86
C VAL A 56 9.48 3.98 -4.24
N SER A 57 8.82 2.86 -4.55
CA SER A 57 8.12 2.70 -5.83
C SER A 57 6.88 1.82 -5.68
N LEU A 58 5.96 1.97 -6.62
CA LEU A 58 4.77 1.14 -6.75
C LEU A 58 4.75 0.48 -8.11
N THR A 59 4.49 -0.83 -8.14
CA THR A 59 4.26 -1.60 -9.36
C THR A 59 2.83 -2.13 -9.35
N LEU A 60 2.03 -1.68 -10.29
CA LEU A 60 0.70 -2.23 -10.56
C LEU A 60 0.83 -3.28 -11.65
N THR A 61 0.32 -4.49 -11.39
CA THR A 61 0.36 -5.61 -12.34
C THR A 61 -1.05 -6.17 -12.51
N ALA A 62 -1.45 -6.39 -13.76
CA ALA A 62 -2.62 -7.18 -14.12
C ALA A 62 -2.16 -8.51 -14.69
N THR A 63 -2.65 -9.62 -14.14
CA THR A 63 -2.27 -10.98 -14.55
C THR A 63 -3.53 -11.76 -14.90
N PRO A 64 -3.63 -12.35 -16.12
CA PRO A 64 -4.75 -13.22 -16.47
C PRO A 64 -4.69 -14.49 -15.61
N VAL A 65 -5.84 -14.89 -15.06
CA VAL A 65 -5.93 -16.08 -14.20
C VAL A 65 -6.78 -17.16 -14.86
N ARG A 66 -7.83 -16.74 -15.54
CA ARG A 66 -8.77 -17.64 -16.20
C ARG A 66 -9.31 -16.99 -17.47
N GLY A 67 -9.47 -17.80 -18.53
CA GLY A 67 -10.01 -17.34 -19.80
C GLY A 67 -9.04 -16.43 -20.56
N THR A 68 -9.58 -15.60 -21.42
CA THR A 68 -8.87 -14.59 -22.20
C THR A 68 -9.44 -13.21 -21.87
N PRO A 69 -9.05 -12.63 -20.72
CA PRO A 69 -9.69 -11.40 -20.26
C PRO A 69 -9.39 -10.21 -21.17
N VAL A 70 -10.40 -9.43 -21.44
CA VAL A 70 -10.33 -8.14 -22.10
C VAL A 70 -10.57 -7.07 -21.04
N LEU A 71 -9.62 -6.15 -20.90
CA LEU A 71 -9.69 -5.05 -19.93
C LEU A 71 -10.21 -3.79 -20.60
N THR A 72 -11.04 -3.03 -19.88
CA THR A 72 -11.03 -1.57 -20.06
C THR A 72 -9.78 -1.00 -19.42
N ALA A 73 -9.41 0.25 -19.70
CA ALA A 73 -8.23 0.84 -19.07
C ALA A 73 -8.38 0.88 -17.54
N PHE A 74 -7.44 0.29 -16.80
CA PHE A 74 -7.37 0.37 -15.35
C PHE A 74 -6.50 1.55 -14.96
N THR A 75 -7.11 2.64 -14.53
CA THR A 75 -6.42 3.87 -14.14
C THR A 75 -6.72 4.19 -12.69
N PHE A 76 -5.67 4.30 -11.88
CA PHE A 76 -5.77 4.52 -10.43
C PHE A 76 -4.87 5.66 -9.99
N LYS A 77 -5.29 6.33 -8.91
CA LYS A 77 -4.40 7.05 -8.00
C LYS A 77 -3.98 6.10 -6.90
N ALA A 78 -2.75 6.17 -6.47
CA ALA A 78 -2.29 5.42 -5.30
C ALA A 78 -2.12 6.35 -4.11
N GLY A 79 -2.80 6.02 -3.03
CA GLY A 79 -2.83 6.80 -1.80
C GLY A 79 -2.62 5.97 -0.56
N VAL A 80 -2.95 6.55 0.58
CA VAL A 80 -2.85 5.92 1.90
C VAL A 80 -4.10 6.17 2.72
N ILE A 81 -4.47 5.18 3.52
CA ILE A 81 -5.45 5.36 4.59
C ILE A 81 -4.85 4.86 5.91
N PRO A 82 -5.31 5.36 7.06
CA PRO A 82 -4.88 4.82 8.35
C PRO A 82 -5.10 3.31 8.42
N GLY A 83 -4.06 2.56 8.75
CA GLY A 83 -4.11 1.09 8.89
C GLY A 83 -4.68 0.62 10.23
N SER A 84 -4.90 1.56 11.18
CA SER A 84 -5.49 1.30 12.49
C SER A 84 -6.42 2.44 12.85
N THR A 85 -7.55 2.11 13.45
CA THR A 85 -8.47 3.08 14.08
C THR A 85 -8.00 3.52 15.46
N VAL A 86 -7.01 2.84 16.02
CA VAL A 86 -6.44 3.17 17.34
C VAL A 86 -5.31 4.17 17.13
N PRO A 87 -5.39 5.37 17.71
CA PRO A 87 -4.30 6.33 17.63
C PRO A 87 -3.03 5.75 18.25
N PHE A 88 -1.94 5.85 17.52
CA PHE A 88 -0.64 5.45 18.04
C PHE A 88 -0.15 6.52 18.99
N LYS A 89 0.12 6.17 20.24
CA LYS A 89 0.57 7.11 21.26
C LYS A 89 2.09 7.06 21.40
N ARG A 90 2.68 8.21 21.53
CA ARG A 90 4.08 8.36 21.96
C ARG A 90 4.24 7.93 23.42
N PRO A 91 5.47 7.63 23.87
CA PRO A 91 5.71 7.34 25.28
C PRO A 91 5.31 8.47 26.24
N ASP A 92 5.27 9.71 25.76
CA ASP A 92 4.83 10.90 26.51
C ASP A 92 3.30 11.06 26.54
N GLY A 93 2.55 10.10 25.94
CA GLY A 93 1.09 10.14 25.88
C GLY A 93 0.51 10.97 24.72
N THR A 94 1.33 11.70 23.97
CA THR A 94 0.86 12.44 22.81
C THR A 94 0.58 11.49 21.63
N GLU A 95 -0.40 11.83 20.78
CA GLU A 95 -0.72 11.04 19.61
C GLU A 95 0.23 11.38 18.45
N TYR A 96 0.64 10.36 17.69
CA TYR A 96 1.28 10.61 16.41
C TYR A 96 0.27 11.25 15.45
N PRO A 97 0.71 12.23 14.63
CA PRO A 97 -0.17 12.79 13.64
C PRO A 97 -0.69 11.67 12.74
N GLN A 98 -2.01 11.56 12.64
CA GLN A 98 -2.66 10.63 11.73
C GLN A 98 -2.29 11.03 10.30
N LEU A 99 -1.92 10.05 9.47
CA LEU A 99 -1.74 10.31 8.06
C LEU A 99 -3.08 10.77 7.48
N PRO A 100 -3.13 11.90 6.81
CA PRO A 100 -4.34 12.31 6.11
C PRO A 100 -4.67 11.27 5.05
N THR A 101 -5.94 10.92 4.93
CA THR A 101 -6.43 10.15 3.79
C THR A 101 -6.26 11.01 2.54
N LYS A 102 -5.34 10.60 1.67
CA LYS A 102 -5.06 11.32 0.44
C LYS A 102 -4.95 10.33 -0.71
N ASP A 103 -5.81 10.50 -1.70
CA ASP A 103 -5.98 9.54 -2.80
C ASP A 103 -4.73 9.40 -3.69
N ASP A 104 -3.91 10.43 -3.77
CA ASP A 104 -2.71 10.51 -4.62
C ASP A 104 -1.41 10.69 -3.82
N ALA A 105 -1.43 10.37 -2.53
CA ALA A 105 -0.30 10.62 -1.64
C ALA A 105 0.98 9.90 -2.08
N LEU A 106 0.86 8.76 -2.73
CA LEU A 106 2.01 7.98 -3.19
C LEU A 106 2.30 8.23 -4.68
N VAL A 107 1.32 8.01 -5.55
CA VAL A 107 1.46 8.16 -7.00
C VAL A 107 0.17 8.72 -7.59
N ALA A 108 0.28 9.77 -8.38
CA ALA A 108 -0.87 10.44 -8.99
C ALA A 108 -1.56 9.61 -10.09
N SER A 109 -0.83 8.71 -10.76
CA SER A 109 -1.39 7.87 -11.81
C SER A 109 -0.63 6.58 -12.00
N LEU A 110 -1.36 5.46 -11.91
CA LEU A 110 -0.96 4.11 -12.32
C LEU A 110 -1.98 3.60 -13.34
N ALA A 111 -1.56 3.27 -14.55
CA ALA A 111 -2.47 2.87 -15.61
C ALA A 111 -2.04 1.58 -16.30
N ILE A 112 -2.93 0.61 -16.35
CA ILE A 112 -2.84 -0.57 -17.25
C ILE A 112 -3.72 -0.27 -18.46
N PRO A 113 -3.19 -0.35 -19.69
CA PRO A 113 -3.94 -0.03 -20.89
C PRO A 113 -5.10 -1.01 -21.11
N ALA A 114 -6.12 -0.55 -21.84
CA ALA A 114 -7.20 -1.41 -22.30
C ALA A 114 -6.71 -2.42 -23.34
N GLY A 115 -7.35 -3.56 -23.41
CA GLY A 115 -7.11 -4.57 -24.43
C GLY A 115 -7.16 -5.99 -23.92
N LEU A 116 -6.85 -6.92 -24.82
CA LEU A 116 -6.75 -8.34 -24.53
C LEU A 116 -5.50 -8.62 -23.67
N LEU A 117 -5.70 -9.25 -22.53
CA LEU A 117 -4.63 -9.59 -21.60
C LEU A 117 -4.22 -11.07 -21.81
N ILE A 118 -3.18 -11.29 -22.59
CA ILE A 118 -2.64 -12.65 -22.83
C ILE A 118 -1.57 -12.99 -21.78
N ASN A 119 -0.76 -12.00 -21.42
CA ASN A 119 0.32 -12.10 -20.43
C ASN A 119 0.15 -11.03 -19.36
N SER A 120 0.89 -11.16 -18.27
CA SER A 120 0.94 -10.11 -17.25
C SER A 120 1.45 -8.81 -17.84
N THR A 121 0.75 -7.72 -17.51
CA THR A 121 1.15 -6.35 -17.86
C THR A 121 1.38 -5.57 -16.60
N SER A 122 2.49 -4.85 -16.53
CA SER A 122 2.89 -4.08 -15.34
C SER A 122 3.23 -2.65 -15.68
N VAL A 123 2.96 -1.75 -14.72
CA VAL A 123 3.44 -0.37 -14.71
C VAL A 123 4.12 -0.09 -13.39
N ASN A 124 5.33 0.45 -13.43
CA ASN A 124 6.08 0.91 -12.26
C ASN A 124 6.13 2.43 -12.23
N ARG A 125 6.00 3.00 -11.03
CA ARG A 125 6.16 4.43 -10.79
C ARG A 125 6.90 4.67 -9.48
N PRO A 126 7.88 5.59 -9.46
CA PRO A 126 8.46 6.04 -8.21
C PRO A 126 7.41 6.76 -7.37
N VAL A 127 7.55 6.68 -6.06
CA VAL A 127 6.72 7.45 -5.14
C VAL A 127 7.10 8.91 -5.22
N ALA A 128 6.12 9.74 -5.58
CA ALA A 128 6.36 11.17 -5.82
C ALA A 128 6.47 11.99 -4.53
N ASN A 129 5.80 11.54 -3.46
CA ASN A 129 5.75 12.26 -2.20
C ASN A 129 6.22 11.38 -1.04
N SER A 130 7.00 11.97 -0.14
CA SER A 130 7.30 11.30 1.13
C SER A 130 6.03 11.25 1.98
N VAL A 131 5.67 10.05 2.39
CA VAL A 131 4.59 9.84 3.36
C VAL A 131 5.23 9.77 4.73
N PRO A 132 4.76 10.56 5.73
CA PRO A 132 5.30 10.48 7.08
C PRO A 132 5.15 9.08 7.66
N ASN A 133 6.24 8.53 8.18
CA ASN A 133 6.37 7.11 8.57
C ASN A 133 5.96 6.78 10.00
N TYR A 134 5.14 7.60 10.63
CA TYR A 134 4.96 7.51 12.09
C TYR A 134 3.84 6.59 12.54
N ALA A 135 2.96 6.18 11.64
CA ALA A 135 1.83 5.32 11.96
C ALA A 135 1.65 4.24 10.89
N PRO A 136 1.11 3.06 11.26
CA PRO A 136 0.76 2.05 10.28
C PRO A 136 -0.34 2.59 9.35
N TYR A 137 -0.21 2.30 8.07
CA TYR A 137 -1.17 2.69 7.04
C TYR A 137 -1.34 1.58 6.00
N ASP A 138 -2.41 1.66 5.23
CA ASP A 138 -2.60 0.80 4.06
C ASP A 138 -2.39 1.61 2.79
N ALA A 139 -1.55 1.09 1.90
CA ALA A 139 -1.47 1.59 0.54
C ALA A 139 -2.75 1.19 -0.22
N THR A 140 -3.35 2.15 -0.89
CA THR A 140 -4.64 2.02 -1.55
C THR A 140 -4.57 2.38 -3.02
N LEU A 141 -5.52 1.84 -3.80
CA LEU A 141 -5.81 2.29 -5.15
C LEU A 141 -7.21 2.88 -5.21
N VAL A 142 -7.31 4.07 -5.77
CA VAL A 142 -8.58 4.76 -6.03
C VAL A 142 -8.76 4.86 -7.55
N PRO A 143 -9.79 4.25 -8.12
CA PRO A 143 -10.05 4.31 -9.55
C PRO A 143 -10.35 5.74 -10.00
N THR A 144 -9.75 6.19 -11.10
CA THR A 144 -10.06 7.48 -11.71
C THR A 144 -11.08 7.39 -12.84
N ALA A 145 -11.27 6.16 -13.36
CA ALA A 145 -12.32 5.80 -14.30
C ALA A 145 -12.89 4.44 -13.90
N ALA A 146 -14.14 4.17 -14.28
CA ALA A 146 -14.71 2.85 -14.11
C ALA A 146 -13.93 1.84 -14.97
N ALA A 147 -13.57 0.71 -14.38
CA ALA A 147 -12.80 -0.33 -15.04
C ALA A 147 -13.54 -1.66 -14.96
N SER A 148 -13.51 -2.44 -16.04
CA SER A 148 -14.17 -3.73 -16.12
C SER A 148 -13.31 -4.78 -16.79
N VAL A 149 -13.62 -6.05 -16.50
CA VAL A 149 -13.01 -7.22 -17.11
C VAL A 149 -14.11 -8.04 -17.78
N ALA A 150 -13.87 -8.52 -18.98
CA ALA A 150 -14.76 -9.43 -19.68
C ALA A 150 -13.97 -10.60 -20.30
N GLY A 151 -14.58 -11.79 -20.36
CA GLY A 151 -13.99 -12.98 -20.96
C GLY A 151 -12.99 -13.74 -20.10
N GLY A 152 -12.87 -13.39 -18.83
CA GLY A 152 -12.00 -14.09 -17.90
C GLY A 152 -11.76 -13.35 -16.59
N ASP A 153 -10.98 -13.94 -15.70
CA ASP A 153 -10.61 -13.38 -14.40
C ASP A 153 -9.19 -12.79 -14.45
N VAL A 154 -8.99 -11.72 -13.70
CA VAL A 154 -7.71 -11.03 -13.59
C VAL A 154 -7.30 -10.84 -12.13
N ASP A 155 -6.07 -11.15 -11.81
CA ASP A 155 -5.45 -10.73 -10.55
C ASP A 155 -4.82 -9.35 -10.75
N LEU A 156 -5.35 -8.37 -10.00
CA LEU A 156 -4.79 -7.04 -9.89
C LEU A 156 -3.89 -6.99 -8.66
N ALA A 157 -2.60 -6.86 -8.88
CA ALA A 157 -1.60 -6.84 -7.83
C ALA A 157 -0.97 -5.44 -7.69
N LEU A 158 -0.83 -4.96 -6.47
CA LEU A 158 -0.02 -3.81 -6.13
C LEU A 158 1.20 -4.28 -5.33
N THR A 159 2.38 -4.10 -5.90
CA THR A 159 3.65 -4.29 -5.20
C THR A 159 4.16 -2.93 -4.73
N VAL A 160 4.46 -2.83 -3.44
CA VAL A 160 5.10 -1.67 -2.84
C VAL A 160 6.55 -2.05 -2.55
N THR A 161 7.48 -1.39 -3.21
CA THR A 161 8.90 -1.42 -2.85
C THR A 161 9.13 -0.37 -1.78
N TYR A 162 9.73 -0.75 -0.66
CA TYR A 162 9.93 0.13 0.48
C TYR A 162 11.28 -0.10 1.14
N VAL A 163 11.73 0.90 1.88
CA VAL A 163 12.90 0.82 2.77
C VAL A 163 12.45 1.05 4.21
N GLY A 164 13.13 0.40 5.15
CA GLY A 164 12.99 0.74 6.56
C GLY A 164 13.67 2.07 6.85
N GLU A 165 12.98 2.99 7.49
CA GLU A 165 13.55 4.24 7.97
C GLU A 165 13.78 4.18 9.48
N GLN A 166 14.98 4.62 9.89
CA GLN A 166 15.25 4.90 11.28
C GLN A 166 14.65 6.28 11.58
N LYS A 167 13.84 6.40 12.62
CA LYS A 167 13.35 7.71 13.06
C LYS A 167 14.55 8.61 13.36
N ALA A 168 14.69 9.68 12.59
CA ALA A 168 15.72 10.68 12.82
C ALA A 168 15.46 11.54 14.07
N GLU A 169 14.28 11.45 14.68
CA GLU A 169 13.90 12.30 15.80
C GLU A 169 13.60 11.49 17.06
N GLY A 170 14.46 11.70 18.05
CA GLY A 170 14.05 11.69 19.44
C GLY A 170 13.85 10.37 20.14
N PHE A 171 14.34 9.25 19.64
CA PHE A 171 14.69 8.18 20.56
C PHE A 171 16.01 8.56 21.25
N VAL A 172 15.91 9.40 22.26
CA VAL A 172 16.87 9.36 23.34
C VAL A 172 16.71 7.94 23.88
N TYR A 173 17.62 7.04 23.48
CA TYR A 173 17.91 5.88 24.30
C TYR A 173 18.37 6.48 25.62
N THR A 174 17.46 6.69 26.56
CA THR A 174 17.84 6.75 27.96
C THR A 174 18.48 5.39 28.19
N ARG A 175 19.81 5.34 28.10
CA ARG A 175 20.56 4.27 28.74
C ARG A 175 19.93 4.18 30.12
N PHE A 176 19.25 3.12 30.41
CA PHE A 176 18.95 2.75 31.77
C PHE A 176 20.31 2.52 32.43
N VAL A 177 20.88 3.58 32.93
CA VAL A 177 22.01 3.49 33.86
C VAL A 177 21.40 2.80 35.08
N ASN A 178 21.71 1.53 35.21
CA ASN A 178 21.30 0.76 36.39
C ASN A 178 21.86 1.50 37.62
N PRO A 179 21.04 2.12 38.47
CA PRO A 179 21.55 2.93 39.59
C PRO A 179 22.12 2.10 40.74
N LYS A 180 22.34 0.79 40.55
CA LYS A 180 22.76 -0.13 41.61
C LYS A 180 24.19 -0.62 41.50
N VAL A 181 25.07 0.03 40.76
CA VAL A 181 26.50 -0.22 40.92
C VAL A 181 27.09 0.96 41.70
N LYS A 182 26.90 0.97 43.00
CA LYS A 182 27.81 1.62 43.93
C LYS A 182 28.94 0.63 44.23
N ASN A 183 30.14 0.97 43.80
CA ASN A 183 31.36 0.41 44.36
C ASN A 183 31.54 0.90 45.77
#